data_5647a3c1039492ff3c7bf180e866fcf0
#
_entry.id   5647a3c1039492ff3c7bf180e866fcf0
#
_cell.length_a   1.000
_cell.length_b   1.000
_cell.length_c   1.000
_cell.angle_alpha   90.00
_cell.angle_beta   90.00
_cell.angle_gamma   90.00
#
_symmetry.space_group_name_H-M   'P 1'
#
loop_
_entity.id
_entity.type
_entity.pdbx_description
1 polymer ?
#
loop_
_entity_poly.entity_id
_entity_poly.type
_entity_poly.pdbx_seq_one_letter_code
_entity_poly.pdbx_strand_id
1 'polypeptide(L)'
;MAISSSVPAPLTRGGFDTQARSDAPLGEQSTTPTDLAQQAEAALSAARGRTIKLMCAGHAVWVKRPRRGPGYSLYGLHLAAAELLGICLFRPPKVSRGASGLAAEAKRLAHLQRKGWPVPRVLGVAPGWLALSDNGPSLGDVVGGLEAAERSRMLRAALHFVQTLHAQQGWHGAAQLRNLTRLPNGFGAIDFEDDLEPAMPLESRQARDICLLLISAARYADRDADLVPNLLDDALGRTSSAVYDELRSVGAKLVRAERMLGWIAPHLGRDGPALSAIARAFREQ
;
A
#
# COMPACT_ATOMS: atom_id res chain seq x y z
N MET A 1 20.01 -53.99 -2.64
CA MET A 1 20.21 -52.59 -3.04
C MET A 1 19.17 -51.76 -2.32
N ALA A 2 19.60 -51.07 -1.27
CA ALA A 2 18.72 -50.19 -0.47
C ALA A 2 18.86 -48.77 -0.99
N ILE A 3 17.74 -48.15 -1.40
CA ILE A 3 17.68 -46.77 -1.82
C ILE A 3 17.43 -45.93 -0.59
N SER A 4 18.45 -45.19 -0.17
CA SER A 4 18.39 -44.22 0.92
C SER A 4 17.66 -42.98 0.42
N SER A 5 16.47 -42.72 1.01
CA SER A 5 15.73 -41.47 0.83
C SER A 5 16.24 -40.44 1.85
N SER A 6 17.02 -39.51 1.42
CA SER A 6 17.40 -38.34 2.23
C SER A 6 16.26 -37.31 2.20
N VAL A 7 15.58 -37.18 3.33
CA VAL A 7 14.65 -36.08 3.63
C VAL A 7 15.48 -34.81 3.85
N PRO A 8 15.22 -33.67 3.18
CA PRO A 8 15.89 -32.43 3.48
C PRO A 8 15.41 -31.87 4.83
N ALA A 9 16.38 -31.43 5.65
CA ALA A 9 16.15 -30.83 6.93
C ALA A 9 15.28 -29.55 6.85
N PRO A 10 14.46 -29.25 7.86
CA PRO A 10 13.64 -28.04 7.87
C PRO A 10 14.54 -26.81 7.97
N LEU A 11 14.28 -25.84 7.11
CA LEU A 11 14.88 -24.51 7.17
C LEU A 11 14.65 -23.92 8.55
N THR A 12 15.75 -23.72 9.26
CA THR A 12 15.77 -23.02 10.54
C THR A 12 15.08 -21.66 10.40
N ARG A 13 14.14 -21.40 11.30
CA ARG A 13 13.55 -20.09 11.54
C ARG A 13 14.68 -19.08 11.71
N GLY A 14 14.96 -18.29 10.69
CA GLY A 14 15.75 -17.07 10.82
C GLY A 14 14.96 -16.15 11.75
N GLY A 15 15.33 -16.12 13.02
CA GLY A 15 14.88 -15.12 13.94
C GLY A 15 15.24 -13.76 13.35
N PHE A 16 14.25 -12.87 13.18
CA PHE A 16 14.54 -11.47 13.04
C PHE A 16 15.25 -11.06 14.34
N ASP A 17 16.57 -10.95 14.25
CA ASP A 17 17.37 -10.32 15.28
C ASP A 17 16.78 -8.93 15.51
N THR A 18 16.07 -8.80 16.61
CA THR A 18 15.74 -7.52 17.23
C THR A 18 17.03 -6.94 17.79
N GLN A 19 18.00 -6.72 16.89
CA GLN A 19 19.13 -5.85 17.24
C GLN A 19 18.51 -4.47 17.45
N ALA A 20 18.44 -4.11 18.72
CA ALA A 20 18.12 -2.79 19.20
C ALA A 20 18.74 -1.76 18.23
N ARG A 21 17.87 -0.97 17.56
CA ARG A 21 18.32 0.22 16.85
C ARG A 21 19.14 0.98 17.88
N SER A 22 20.44 1.01 17.67
CA SER A 22 21.35 1.90 18.39
C SER A 22 20.75 3.29 18.22
N ASP A 23 20.17 3.80 19.30
CA ASP A 23 19.85 5.21 19.47
C ASP A 23 21.18 5.94 19.52
N ALA A 24 21.82 6.10 18.36
CA ALA A 24 22.83 7.14 18.22
C ALA A 24 22.08 8.45 18.45
N PRO A 25 22.46 9.26 19.43
CA PRO A 25 21.85 10.56 19.63
C PRO A 25 22.09 11.35 18.35
N LEU A 26 21.00 11.61 17.61
CA LEU A 26 20.99 12.59 16.53
C LEU A 26 21.47 13.88 17.16
N GLY A 27 22.64 14.38 16.69
CA GLY A 27 23.22 15.63 17.17
C GLY A 27 22.13 16.69 17.27
N GLU A 28 21.94 17.19 18.47
CA GLU A 28 20.90 18.12 18.87
C GLU A 28 21.04 19.46 18.13
N GLN A 29 20.40 19.54 16.96
CA GLN A 29 19.70 20.76 16.60
C GLN A 29 18.20 20.45 16.75
N SER A 30 17.73 20.49 17.99
CA SER A 30 16.36 20.28 18.38
C SER A 30 15.49 21.38 17.75
N THR A 31 14.87 21.05 16.63
CA THR A 31 13.77 21.90 16.09
C THR A 31 12.69 21.89 17.17
N THR A 32 12.39 23.05 17.73
CA THR A 32 11.29 23.14 18.70
C THR A 32 9.97 22.81 18.01
N PRO A 33 8.98 22.25 18.71
CA PRO A 33 7.65 22.04 18.15
C PRO A 33 7.05 23.33 17.53
N THR A 34 7.40 24.48 18.06
CA THR A 34 6.99 25.80 17.58
C THR A 34 7.60 26.12 16.21
N ASP A 35 8.90 25.80 16.00
CA ASP A 35 9.56 26.06 14.72
C ASP A 35 8.99 25.17 13.59
N LEU A 36 8.69 23.91 13.90
CA LEU A 36 8.06 23.00 12.94
C LEU A 36 6.66 23.51 12.53
N ALA A 37 5.87 23.96 13.50
CA ALA A 37 4.53 24.48 13.23
C ALA A 37 4.58 25.70 12.30
N GLN A 38 5.44 26.66 12.62
CA GLN A 38 5.61 27.89 11.80
C GLN A 38 6.10 27.57 10.38
N GLN A 39 7.08 26.66 10.23
CA GLN A 39 7.57 26.24 8.92
C GLN A 39 6.49 25.49 8.13
N ALA A 40 5.70 24.60 8.78
CA ALA A 40 4.62 23.88 8.15
C ALA A 40 3.53 24.84 7.63
N GLU A 41 3.09 25.81 8.44
CA GLU A 41 2.09 26.79 8.05
C GLU A 41 2.57 27.70 6.92
N ALA A 42 3.80 28.20 6.99
CA ALA A 42 4.41 29.02 5.93
C ALA A 42 4.49 28.24 4.61
N ALA A 43 4.99 27.03 4.63
CA ALA A 43 5.09 26.20 3.43
C ALA A 43 3.72 25.86 2.83
N LEU A 44 2.75 25.53 3.68
CA LEU A 44 1.39 25.30 3.22
C LEU A 44 0.77 26.56 2.61
N SER A 45 1.05 27.74 3.13
CA SER A 45 0.55 29.00 2.57
C SER A 45 1.14 29.29 1.18
N ALA A 46 2.42 28.95 0.98
CA ALA A 46 3.15 29.20 -0.27
C ALA A 46 2.85 28.19 -1.39
N ALA A 47 2.55 26.94 -1.06
CA ALA A 47 2.39 25.86 -2.03
C ALA A 47 0.91 25.52 -2.29
N ARG A 48 0.60 25.02 -3.50
CA ARG A 48 -0.76 24.59 -3.88
C ARG A 48 -1.04 23.11 -3.59
N GLY A 49 0.01 22.29 -3.41
CA GLY A 49 -0.09 20.84 -3.20
C GLY A 49 -0.74 20.47 -1.87
N ARG A 50 -1.39 19.32 -1.81
CA ARG A 50 -1.93 18.76 -0.56
C ARG A 50 -0.82 18.27 0.37
N THR A 51 0.24 17.69 -0.20
CA THR A 51 1.40 17.17 0.51
C THR A 51 2.64 17.88 0.01
N ILE A 52 3.46 18.37 0.92
CA ILE A 52 4.63 19.19 0.65
C ILE A 52 5.82 18.59 1.38
N LYS A 53 6.98 18.52 0.74
CA LYS A 53 8.24 18.13 1.35
C LYS A 53 8.98 19.38 1.81
N LEU A 54 9.42 19.38 3.08
CA LEU A 54 10.25 20.41 3.68
C LEU A 54 11.58 19.84 4.11
N MET A 55 12.58 20.71 4.27
CA MET A 55 13.79 20.39 5.01
C MET A 55 13.74 21.11 6.36
N CYS A 56 13.72 20.33 7.45
CA CYS A 56 13.66 20.84 8.80
C CYS A 56 14.82 20.27 9.59
N ALA A 57 15.72 21.11 10.11
CA ALA A 57 16.97 20.70 10.78
C ALA A 57 17.78 19.63 10.02
N GLY A 58 17.91 19.78 8.70
CA GLY A 58 18.64 18.85 7.84
C GLY A 58 17.89 17.54 7.50
N HIS A 59 16.67 17.35 8.01
CA HIS A 59 15.86 16.18 7.75
C HIS A 59 14.65 16.50 6.83
N ALA A 60 14.31 15.57 5.96
CA ALA A 60 13.11 15.69 5.14
C ALA A 60 11.85 15.42 5.97
N VAL A 61 10.90 16.33 5.90
CA VAL A 61 9.60 16.28 6.56
C VAL A 61 8.50 16.44 5.53
N TRP A 62 7.49 15.60 5.60
CA TRP A 62 6.31 15.67 4.75
C TRP A 62 5.16 16.30 5.52
N VAL A 63 4.61 17.39 5.00
CA VAL A 63 3.46 18.09 5.60
C VAL A 63 2.23 17.91 4.73
N LYS A 64 1.18 17.35 5.31
CA LYS A 64 -0.11 17.09 4.64
C LYS A 64 -1.17 18.09 5.10
N ARG A 65 -1.97 18.60 4.17
CA ARG A 65 -3.21 19.35 4.45
C ARG A 65 -4.38 18.39 4.69
N PRO A 66 -5.41 18.85 5.39
CA PRO A 66 -6.69 18.15 5.46
C PRO A 66 -7.25 17.89 4.05
N ARG A 67 -7.83 16.71 3.84
CA ARG A 67 -8.52 16.41 2.59
C ARG A 67 -9.78 17.25 2.45
N ARG A 68 -9.90 18.01 1.37
CA ARG A 68 -11.15 18.65 0.97
C ARG A 68 -12.06 17.57 0.39
N GLY A 69 -13.36 17.62 0.67
CA GLY A 69 -14.28 16.58 0.26
C GLY A 69 -14.31 16.33 -1.27
N PRO A 70 -14.44 15.09 -1.74
CA PRO A 70 -14.77 14.80 -3.12
C PRO A 70 -16.18 15.32 -3.43
N GLY A 71 -16.42 15.67 -4.68
CA GLY A 71 -17.79 15.80 -5.16
C GLY A 71 -18.55 14.49 -4.92
N TYR A 72 -19.71 14.55 -4.32
CA TYR A 72 -20.55 13.39 -3.96
C TYR A 72 -20.88 12.48 -5.14
N SER A 73 -20.83 13.00 -6.36
CA SER A 73 -21.17 12.27 -7.58
C SER A 73 -20.23 11.10 -7.90
N LEU A 74 -18.92 11.28 -7.73
CA LEU A 74 -17.95 10.22 -8.01
C LEU A 74 -17.97 9.10 -6.94
N TYR A 75 -18.18 9.46 -5.68
CA TYR A 75 -18.29 8.46 -4.61
C TYR A 75 -19.51 7.56 -4.82
N GLY A 76 -20.66 8.14 -5.13
CA GLY A 76 -21.90 7.38 -5.42
C GLY A 76 -21.76 6.46 -6.62
N LEU A 77 -21.11 6.93 -7.70
CA LEU A 77 -20.85 6.13 -8.89
C LEU A 77 -19.92 4.94 -8.59
N HIS A 78 -18.85 5.15 -7.87
CA HIS A 78 -17.92 4.07 -7.46
C HIS A 78 -18.61 3.06 -6.54
N LEU A 79 -19.43 3.54 -5.59
CA LEU A 79 -20.19 2.66 -4.71
C LEU A 79 -21.20 1.82 -5.51
N ALA A 80 -21.96 2.45 -6.41
CA ALA A 80 -22.91 1.74 -7.26
C ALA A 80 -22.23 0.70 -8.17
N ALA A 81 -21.07 1.02 -8.75
CA ALA A 81 -20.28 0.07 -9.54
C ALA A 81 -19.78 -1.10 -8.68
N ALA A 82 -19.30 -0.84 -7.45
CA ALA A 82 -18.85 -1.86 -6.51
C ALA A 82 -19.99 -2.81 -6.10
N GLU A 83 -21.18 -2.27 -5.82
CA GLU A 83 -22.36 -3.05 -5.46
C GLU A 83 -22.86 -3.87 -6.65
N LEU A 84 -22.95 -3.28 -7.85
CA LEU A 84 -23.39 -3.96 -9.07
C LEU A 84 -22.47 -5.13 -9.45
N LEU A 85 -21.16 -4.94 -9.32
CA LEU A 85 -20.17 -5.98 -9.64
C LEU A 85 -19.93 -6.92 -8.46
N GLY A 86 -20.40 -6.58 -7.26
CA GLY A 86 -20.14 -7.32 -6.01
C GLY A 86 -18.65 -7.46 -5.70
N ILE A 87 -17.80 -6.54 -6.17
CA ILE A 87 -16.35 -6.58 -5.98
C ILE A 87 -15.98 -5.61 -4.86
N CYS A 88 -15.56 -6.16 -3.70
CA CYS A 88 -15.14 -5.36 -2.54
C CYS A 88 -14.02 -4.38 -2.87
N LEU A 89 -13.18 -4.70 -3.86
CA LEU A 89 -12.09 -3.88 -4.36
C LEU A 89 -12.53 -2.47 -4.77
N PHE A 90 -13.74 -2.33 -5.32
CA PHE A 90 -14.27 -1.04 -5.79
C PHE A 90 -15.05 -0.26 -4.72
N ARG A 91 -15.30 -0.86 -3.54
CA ARG A 91 -15.93 -0.10 -2.46
C ARG A 91 -15.04 1.05 -2.04
N PRO A 92 -15.53 2.30 -2.13
CA PRO A 92 -14.75 3.44 -1.71
C PRO A 92 -14.57 3.44 -0.18
N PRO A 93 -13.36 3.78 0.32
CA PRO A 93 -13.13 3.88 1.75
C PRO A 93 -13.93 5.04 2.35
N LYS A 94 -14.32 4.90 3.62
CA LYS A 94 -14.73 6.07 4.40
C LYS A 94 -13.48 6.90 4.68
N VAL A 95 -13.42 8.08 4.09
CA VAL A 95 -12.33 9.02 4.35
C VAL A 95 -12.80 10.05 5.35
N SER A 96 -12.19 10.06 6.52
CA SER A 96 -12.36 11.13 7.50
C SER A 96 -11.81 12.43 6.91
N ARG A 97 -12.56 13.52 7.01
CA ARG A 97 -12.26 14.80 6.36
C ARG A 97 -11.81 15.84 7.35
N GLY A 98 -11.19 16.90 6.84
CA GLY A 98 -10.78 18.01 7.70
C GLY A 98 -9.75 17.60 8.76
N ALA A 99 -9.76 18.27 9.88
CA ALA A 99 -8.86 18.03 11.00
C ALA A 99 -9.00 16.62 11.59
N SER A 100 -10.23 16.07 11.62
CA SER A 100 -10.49 14.73 12.14
C SER A 100 -9.81 13.64 11.29
N GLY A 101 -9.68 13.84 9.97
CA GLY A 101 -8.95 12.93 9.08
C GLY A 101 -7.47 12.91 9.38
N LEU A 102 -6.84 14.07 9.59
CA LEU A 102 -5.43 14.14 9.97
C LEU A 102 -5.17 13.50 11.34
N ALA A 103 -6.04 13.74 12.31
CA ALA A 103 -5.95 13.14 13.65
C ALA A 103 -6.11 11.60 13.58
N ALA A 104 -7.03 11.09 12.76
CA ALA A 104 -7.23 9.66 12.57
C ALA A 104 -6.00 9.00 11.92
N GLU A 105 -5.43 9.60 10.87
CA GLU A 105 -4.18 9.13 10.25
C GLU A 105 -3.02 9.14 11.25
N ALA A 106 -2.85 10.23 12.00
CA ALA A 106 -1.80 10.33 13.02
C ALA A 106 -1.94 9.23 14.10
N LYS A 107 -3.16 8.98 14.59
CA LYS A 107 -3.45 7.92 15.57
C LYS A 107 -3.12 6.54 15.00
N ARG A 108 -3.49 6.28 13.75
CA ARG A 108 -3.22 5.01 13.06
C ARG A 108 -1.71 4.79 12.88
N LEU A 109 -0.98 5.80 12.41
CA LEU A 109 0.48 5.75 12.27
C LEU A 109 1.16 5.49 13.61
N ALA A 110 0.78 6.20 14.68
CA ALA A 110 1.32 5.98 16.01
C ALA A 110 1.04 4.56 16.53
N HIS A 111 -0.12 3.98 16.21
CA HIS A 111 -0.43 2.59 16.54
C HIS A 111 0.46 1.61 15.78
N LEU A 112 0.65 1.79 14.47
CA LEU A 112 1.50 0.95 13.64
C LEU A 112 2.98 1.03 14.06
N GLN A 113 3.45 2.21 14.43
CA GLN A 113 4.81 2.40 14.97
C GLN A 113 5.04 1.60 16.26
N ARG A 114 4.09 1.63 17.19
CA ARG A 114 4.18 0.80 18.43
C ARG A 114 4.22 -0.70 18.14
N LYS A 115 3.68 -1.14 17.01
CA LYS A 115 3.78 -2.52 16.52
C LYS A 115 5.09 -2.80 15.75
N GLY A 116 6.01 -1.84 15.68
CA GLY A 116 7.28 -1.98 14.97
C GLY A 116 7.18 -1.86 13.44
N TRP A 117 6.06 -1.33 12.92
CA TRP A 117 5.87 -1.19 11.48
C TRP A 117 6.71 -0.06 10.90
N PRO A 118 7.33 -0.25 9.72
CA PRO A 118 8.13 0.75 9.03
C PRO A 118 7.24 1.79 8.34
N VAL A 119 6.63 2.65 9.13
CA VAL A 119 5.76 3.75 8.71
C VAL A 119 6.34 5.09 9.15
N PRO A 120 5.94 6.23 8.54
CA PRO A 120 6.40 7.55 8.94
C PRO A 120 6.14 7.84 10.41
N ARG A 121 7.10 8.49 11.07
CA ARG A 121 6.87 9.03 12.42
C ARG A 121 6.03 10.29 12.34
N VAL A 122 5.04 10.39 13.22
CA VAL A 122 4.27 11.62 13.41
C VAL A 122 5.15 12.60 14.18
N LEU A 123 5.50 13.71 13.53
CA LEU A 123 6.33 14.79 14.08
C LEU A 123 5.49 15.91 14.69
N GLY A 124 4.25 16.07 14.21
CA GLY A 124 3.29 17.01 14.72
C GLY A 124 1.94 16.91 14.03
N VAL A 125 0.88 17.32 14.72
CA VAL A 125 -0.49 17.37 14.17
C VAL A 125 -1.22 18.58 14.70
N ALA A 126 -1.88 19.29 13.80
CA ALA A 126 -2.75 20.43 14.10
C ALA A 126 -4.02 20.37 13.22
N PRO A 127 -5.05 21.16 13.47
CA PRO A 127 -6.27 21.16 12.65
C PRO A 127 -6.01 21.41 11.15
N GLY A 128 -4.97 22.15 10.82
CA GLY A 128 -4.62 22.53 9.45
C GLY A 128 -3.54 21.67 8.79
N TRP A 129 -2.84 20.82 9.53
CA TRP A 129 -1.71 20.05 8.99
C TRP A 129 -1.34 18.82 9.83
N LEU A 130 -0.66 17.88 9.17
CA LEU A 130 0.00 16.72 9.75
C LEU A 130 1.44 16.65 9.21
N ALA A 131 2.44 16.68 10.09
CA ALA A 131 3.85 16.56 9.74
C ALA A 131 4.37 15.15 10.03
N LEU A 132 5.04 14.56 9.04
CA LEU A 132 5.52 13.17 9.03
C LEU A 132 7.00 13.14 8.67
N SER A 133 7.75 12.20 9.26
CA SER A 133 9.12 11.93 8.81
C SER A 133 9.13 11.39 7.39
N ASP A 134 10.24 11.57 6.67
CA ASP A 134 10.46 10.86 5.40
C ASP A 134 10.53 9.35 5.65
N ASN A 135 9.96 8.58 4.75
CA ASN A 135 9.92 7.11 4.82
C ASN A 135 10.51 6.47 3.54
N GLY A 136 11.39 7.20 2.86
CA GLY A 136 12.04 6.75 1.63
C GLY A 136 11.22 6.97 0.35
N PRO A 137 11.82 6.69 -0.82
CA PRO A 137 11.16 6.87 -2.10
C PRO A 137 10.03 5.87 -2.30
N SER A 138 8.97 6.32 -2.97
CA SER A 138 7.84 5.47 -3.38
C SER A 138 8.29 4.39 -4.36
N LEU A 139 7.77 3.16 -4.20
CA LEU A 139 7.99 2.11 -5.21
C LEU A 139 7.42 2.49 -6.57
N GLY A 140 6.38 3.32 -6.62
CA GLY A 140 5.85 3.87 -7.87
C GLY A 140 6.89 4.68 -8.65
N ASP A 141 7.80 5.36 -7.95
CA ASP A 141 8.88 6.15 -8.57
C ASP A 141 10.09 5.28 -8.92
N VAL A 142 10.35 4.23 -8.14
CA VAL A 142 11.56 3.39 -8.28
C VAL A 142 11.40 2.33 -9.36
N VAL A 143 10.27 1.62 -9.38
CA VAL A 143 10.06 0.38 -10.17
C VAL A 143 10.17 0.63 -11.68
N GLY A 144 9.77 1.81 -12.15
CA GLY A 144 9.79 2.16 -13.57
C GLY A 144 11.17 2.20 -14.21
N GLY A 145 12.21 2.49 -13.42
CA GLY A 145 13.61 2.55 -13.86
C GLY A 145 14.39 1.23 -13.79
N LEU A 146 13.77 0.17 -13.26
CA LEU A 146 14.45 -1.11 -13.06
C LEU A 146 14.37 -2.01 -14.29
N GLU A 147 15.41 -2.85 -14.48
CA GLU A 147 15.38 -3.95 -15.41
C GLU A 147 14.31 -5.00 -15.01
N ALA A 148 13.80 -5.76 -16.00
CA ALA A 148 12.66 -6.67 -15.80
C ALA A 148 12.86 -7.64 -14.62
N ALA A 149 14.01 -8.31 -14.55
CA ALA A 149 14.31 -9.28 -13.50
C ALA A 149 14.41 -8.62 -12.10
N GLU A 150 14.98 -7.43 -12.02
CA GLU A 150 15.09 -6.68 -10.77
C GLU A 150 13.72 -6.15 -10.32
N ARG A 151 12.94 -5.64 -11.26
CA ARG A 151 11.56 -5.22 -11.05
C ARG A 151 10.70 -6.35 -10.49
N SER A 152 10.75 -7.53 -11.14
CA SER A 152 10.01 -8.71 -10.70
C SER A 152 10.39 -9.13 -9.28
N ARG A 153 11.70 -9.16 -8.95
CA ARG A 153 12.17 -9.44 -7.58
C ARG A 153 11.67 -8.40 -6.57
N MET A 154 11.74 -7.11 -6.92
CA MET A 154 11.29 -6.04 -6.03
C MET A 154 9.78 -6.08 -5.78
N LEU A 155 8.98 -6.31 -6.80
CA LEU A 155 7.52 -6.41 -6.68
C LEU A 155 7.10 -7.63 -5.86
N ARG A 156 7.77 -8.77 -6.03
CA ARG A 156 7.56 -9.96 -5.20
C ARG A 156 7.91 -9.69 -3.74
N ALA A 157 9.02 -9.03 -3.47
CA ALA A 157 9.43 -8.67 -2.12
C ALA A 157 8.47 -7.64 -1.48
N ALA A 158 7.92 -6.71 -2.25
CA ALA A 158 6.89 -5.78 -1.79
C ALA A 158 5.57 -6.50 -1.46
N LEU A 159 5.17 -7.50 -2.26
CA LEU A 159 4.04 -8.36 -1.96
C LEU A 159 4.24 -9.11 -0.64
N HIS A 160 5.41 -9.71 -0.43
CA HIS A 160 5.73 -10.40 0.82
C HIS A 160 5.70 -9.45 2.04
N PHE A 161 6.15 -8.21 1.87
CA PHE A 161 6.03 -7.19 2.90
C PHE A 161 4.57 -6.93 3.28
N VAL A 162 3.68 -6.77 2.31
CA VAL A 162 2.23 -6.60 2.55
C VAL A 162 1.66 -7.85 3.24
N GLN A 163 2.03 -9.05 2.80
CA GLN A 163 1.59 -10.31 3.42
C GLN A 163 2.10 -10.47 4.87
N THR A 164 3.27 -9.93 5.20
CA THR A 164 3.75 -9.88 6.59
C THR A 164 2.85 -9.01 7.47
N LEU A 165 2.32 -7.89 6.92
CA LEU A 165 1.29 -7.10 7.60
C LEU A 165 0.03 -7.91 7.85
N HIS A 166 -0.43 -8.63 6.83
CA HIS A 166 -1.63 -9.45 6.91
C HIS A 166 -1.51 -10.56 7.95
N ALA A 167 -0.35 -11.23 8.05
CA ALA A 167 -0.07 -12.26 9.04
C ALA A 167 -0.19 -11.75 10.49
N GLN A 168 0.04 -10.45 10.71
CA GLN A 168 -0.14 -9.77 12.00
C GLN A 168 -1.55 -9.18 12.19
N GLN A 169 -2.54 -9.66 11.44
CA GLN A 169 -3.92 -9.16 11.44
C GLN A 169 -4.02 -7.66 11.08
N GLY A 170 -3.02 -7.18 10.34
CA GLY A 170 -2.99 -5.81 9.82
C GLY A 170 -3.53 -5.72 8.40
N TRP A 171 -3.68 -4.51 7.93
CA TRP A 171 -4.05 -4.15 6.55
C TRP A 171 -3.63 -2.72 6.26
N HIS A 172 -3.38 -2.41 5.00
CA HIS A 172 -3.03 -1.05 4.56
C HIS A 172 -4.27 -0.26 4.14
N GLY A 173 -5.14 -0.86 3.34
CA GLY A 173 -6.34 -0.25 2.75
C GLY A 173 -6.13 0.28 1.34
N ALA A 174 -4.90 0.70 1.01
CA ALA A 174 -4.52 1.25 -0.27
C ALA A 174 -3.09 0.85 -0.66
N ALA A 175 -2.73 -0.44 -0.59
CA ALA A 175 -1.38 -0.97 -0.81
C ALA A 175 -0.94 -0.91 -2.29
N GLN A 176 -1.08 0.23 -2.94
CA GLN A 176 -0.55 0.48 -4.27
C GLN A 176 0.95 0.79 -4.19
N LEU A 177 1.70 0.58 -5.27
CA LEU A 177 3.15 0.83 -5.31
C LEU A 177 3.53 2.25 -4.89
N ARG A 178 2.70 3.24 -5.16
CA ARG A 178 2.93 4.64 -4.73
C ARG A 178 2.87 4.84 -3.21
N ASN A 179 2.19 3.92 -2.50
CA ASN A 179 2.00 3.96 -1.05
C ASN A 179 2.92 2.99 -0.31
N LEU A 180 3.74 2.25 -1.03
CA LEU A 180 4.84 1.45 -0.50
C LEU A 180 6.16 2.15 -0.81
N THR A 181 7.11 2.09 0.11
CA THR A 181 8.38 2.80 -0.02
C THR A 181 9.57 1.85 0.06
N ARG A 182 10.68 2.24 -0.56
CA ARG A 182 11.95 1.53 -0.47
C ARG A 182 12.78 2.10 0.67
N LEU A 183 13.13 1.26 1.61
CA LEU A 183 14.04 1.57 2.71
C LEU A 183 15.40 0.89 2.49
N PRO A 184 16.49 1.35 3.13
CA PRO A 184 17.80 0.68 3.02
C PRO A 184 17.73 -0.82 3.34
N ASN A 185 16.94 -1.20 4.34
CA ASN A 185 16.85 -2.58 4.83
C ASN A 185 15.46 -3.19 4.59
N GLY A 186 14.79 -2.86 3.49
CA GLY A 186 13.48 -3.45 3.19
C GLY A 186 12.47 -2.48 2.59
N PHE A 187 11.26 -2.54 3.13
CA PHE A 187 10.13 -1.75 2.64
C PHE A 187 9.47 -1.01 3.79
N GLY A 188 8.79 0.07 3.45
CA GLY A 188 7.90 0.82 4.33
C GLY A 188 6.56 1.07 3.66
N ALA A 189 5.65 1.70 4.39
CA ALA A 189 4.34 2.06 3.87
C ALA A 189 3.93 3.45 4.35
N ILE A 190 3.21 4.19 3.50
CA ILE A 190 2.75 5.56 3.71
C ILE A 190 1.27 5.69 3.34
N ASP A 191 0.65 6.80 3.73
CA ASP A 191 -0.72 7.17 3.33
C ASP A 191 -1.82 6.25 3.91
N PHE A 192 -1.91 6.21 5.23
CA PHE A 192 -2.88 5.42 5.99
C PHE A 192 -4.18 6.18 6.30
N GLU A 193 -4.67 6.99 5.39
CA GLU A 193 -5.87 7.80 5.60
C GLU A 193 -7.20 7.08 5.32
N ASP A 194 -7.16 5.96 4.59
CA ASP A 194 -8.34 5.18 4.24
C ASP A 194 -8.84 4.35 5.43
N ASP A 195 -10.09 4.57 5.84
CA ASP A 195 -10.78 3.77 6.84
C ASP A 195 -11.78 2.82 6.18
N LEU A 196 -11.45 1.54 6.18
CA LEU A 196 -12.26 0.46 5.61
C LEU A 196 -13.05 -0.31 6.68
N GLU A 197 -12.71 -0.14 7.97
CA GLU A 197 -13.21 -1.00 9.04
C GLU A 197 -14.73 -1.10 9.14
N PRO A 198 -15.50 -0.04 9.02
CA PRO A 198 -16.96 -0.16 9.11
C PRO A 198 -17.59 -0.82 7.88
N ALA A 199 -16.84 -0.93 6.77
CA ALA A 199 -17.40 -1.31 5.47
C ALA A 199 -16.99 -2.72 5.02
N MET A 200 -15.91 -3.29 5.55
CA MET A 200 -15.35 -4.55 5.06
C MET A 200 -14.82 -5.44 6.19
N PRO A 201 -15.01 -6.77 6.11
CA PRO A 201 -14.30 -7.75 6.93
C PRO A 201 -12.78 -7.67 6.74
N LEU A 202 -12.00 -8.21 7.67
CA LEU A 202 -10.54 -8.14 7.64
C LEU A 202 -9.95 -8.81 6.38
N GLU A 203 -10.43 -10.00 6.05
CA GLU A 203 -10.01 -10.78 4.87
C GLU A 203 -10.26 -10.02 3.58
N SER A 204 -11.40 -9.32 3.46
CA SER A 204 -11.71 -8.48 2.29
C SER A 204 -10.77 -7.28 2.20
N ARG A 205 -10.36 -6.67 3.34
CA ARG A 205 -9.37 -5.57 3.35
C ARG A 205 -8.01 -6.06 2.92
N GLN A 206 -7.59 -7.24 3.39
CA GLN A 206 -6.32 -7.87 3.02
C GLN A 206 -6.30 -8.29 1.55
N ALA A 207 -7.39 -8.89 1.05
CA ALA A 207 -7.54 -9.20 -0.37
C ALA A 207 -7.51 -7.92 -1.24
N ARG A 208 -8.14 -6.83 -0.78
CA ARG A 208 -8.06 -5.52 -1.44
C ARG A 208 -6.62 -5.02 -1.56
N ASP A 209 -5.83 -5.13 -0.51
CA ASP A 209 -4.43 -4.72 -0.52
C ASP A 209 -3.63 -5.46 -1.58
N ILE A 210 -3.79 -6.78 -1.66
CA ILE A 210 -3.15 -7.63 -2.67
C ILE A 210 -3.62 -7.21 -4.07
N CYS A 211 -4.91 -7.07 -4.30
CA CYS A 211 -5.45 -6.66 -5.60
C CYS A 211 -4.95 -5.29 -6.03
N LEU A 212 -4.89 -4.30 -5.14
CA LEU A 212 -4.38 -2.96 -5.46
C LEU A 212 -2.89 -2.97 -5.78
N LEU A 213 -2.10 -3.82 -5.10
CA LEU A 213 -0.71 -4.04 -5.43
C LEU A 213 -0.58 -4.66 -6.83
N LEU A 214 -1.32 -5.73 -7.12
CA LEU A 214 -1.32 -6.39 -8.43
C LEU A 214 -1.75 -5.43 -9.56
N ILE A 215 -2.80 -4.62 -9.36
CA ILE A 215 -3.23 -3.61 -10.34
C ILE A 215 -2.12 -2.60 -10.62
N SER A 216 -1.44 -2.13 -9.58
CA SER A 216 -0.34 -1.17 -9.77
C SER A 216 0.90 -1.80 -10.38
N ALA A 217 1.17 -3.10 -10.13
CA ALA A 217 2.24 -3.86 -10.76
C ALA A 217 1.93 -4.20 -12.23
N ALA A 218 0.68 -4.49 -12.55
CA ALA A 218 0.24 -4.84 -13.90
C ALA A 218 0.48 -3.72 -14.94
N ARG A 219 0.68 -2.48 -14.49
CA ARG A 219 1.08 -1.35 -15.36
C ARG A 219 2.46 -1.54 -15.98
N TYR A 220 3.23 -2.53 -15.52
CA TYR A 220 4.56 -2.89 -16.02
C TYR A 220 4.56 -4.24 -16.77
N ALA A 221 3.39 -4.87 -16.94
CA ALA A 221 3.23 -6.18 -17.60
C ALA A 221 3.56 -6.16 -19.10
N ASP A 222 3.47 -5.00 -19.76
CA ASP A 222 3.86 -4.86 -21.17
C ASP A 222 5.31 -5.26 -21.47
N ARG A 223 6.15 -5.30 -20.42
CA ARG A 223 7.57 -5.63 -20.49
C ARG A 223 7.90 -7.02 -19.94
N ASP A 224 6.92 -7.69 -19.34
CA ASP A 224 7.07 -9.00 -18.69
C ASP A 224 5.67 -9.64 -18.56
N ALA A 225 5.33 -10.50 -19.51
CA ALA A 225 4.00 -11.14 -19.58
C ALA A 225 3.73 -12.04 -18.36
N ASP A 226 4.76 -12.62 -17.78
CA ASP A 226 4.65 -13.55 -16.64
C ASP A 226 4.60 -12.81 -15.28
N LEU A 227 4.81 -11.50 -15.27
CA LEU A 227 4.87 -10.71 -14.03
C LEU A 227 3.61 -10.87 -13.18
N VAL A 228 2.43 -10.65 -13.75
CA VAL A 228 1.17 -10.70 -13.02
C VAL A 228 0.78 -12.12 -12.63
N PRO A 229 0.85 -13.14 -13.52
CA PRO A 229 0.66 -14.53 -13.14
C PRO A 229 1.56 -14.96 -11.96
N ASN A 230 2.87 -14.72 -12.05
CA ASN A 230 3.81 -15.08 -11.00
C ASN A 230 3.55 -14.37 -9.65
N LEU A 231 3.17 -13.10 -9.68
CA LEU A 231 2.79 -12.37 -8.46
C LEU A 231 1.48 -12.89 -7.87
N LEU A 232 0.53 -13.28 -8.71
CA LEU A 232 -0.73 -13.87 -8.25
C LEU A 232 -0.50 -15.25 -7.61
N ASP A 233 0.35 -16.10 -8.20
CA ASP A 233 0.74 -17.39 -7.63
C ASP A 233 1.37 -17.22 -6.24
N ASP A 234 2.33 -16.31 -6.13
CA ASP A 234 2.96 -15.99 -4.85
C ASP A 234 1.95 -15.45 -3.83
N ALA A 235 1.00 -14.63 -4.27
CA ALA A 235 -0.05 -14.09 -3.42
C ALA A 235 -0.95 -15.21 -2.87
N LEU A 236 -1.43 -16.08 -3.74
CA LEU A 236 -2.32 -17.19 -3.38
C LEU A 236 -1.61 -18.24 -2.51
N GLY A 237 -0.34 -18.53 -2.80
CA GLY A 237 0.45 -19.53 -2.07
C GLY A 237 0.86 -19.14 -0.65
N ARG A 238 0.76 -17.85 -0.27
CA ARG A 238 1.26 -17.34 1.01
C ARG A 238 0.22 -16.63 1.86
N THR A 239 -1.03 -16.66 1.45
CA THR A 239 -2.12 -15.99 2.18
C THR A 239 -2.89 -16.98 3.06
N SER A 240 -3.70 -16.50 4.01
CA SER A 240 -4.59 -17.35 4.78
C SER A 240 -5.71 -17.91 3.91
N SER A 241 -6.32 -19.03 4.31
CA SER A 241 -7.44 -19.63 3.58
C SER A 241 -8.59 -18.65 3.37
N ALA A 242 -8.93 -17.84 4.36
CA ALA A 242 -10.00 -16.85 4.26
C ALA A 242 -9.69 -15.75 3.25
N VAL A 243 -8.45 -15.26 3.19
CA VAL A 243 -8.01 -14.28 2.18
C VAL A 243 -7.89 -14.92 0.81
N TYR A 244 -7.46 -16.19 0.74
CA TYR A 244 -7.44 -16.97 -0.50
C TYR A 244 -8.84 -17.08 -1.11
N ASP A 245 -9.84 -17.47 -0.32
CA ASP A 245 -11.22 -17.60 -0.77
C ASP A 245 -11.78 -16.26 -1.28
N GLU A 246 -11.46 -15.16 -0.57
CA GLU A 246 -11.86 -13.82 -0.99
C GLU A 246 -11.18 -13.41 -2.30
N LEU A 247 -9.88 -13.68 -2.48
CA LEU A 247 -9.16 -13.43 -3.74
C LEU A 247 -9.74 -14.23 -4.90
N ARG A 248 -10.06 -15.50 -4.69
CA ARG A 248 -10.71 -16.36 -5.71
C ARG A 248 -12.10 -15.84 -6.08
N SER A 249 -12.88 -15.39 -5.09
CA SER A 249 -14.18 -14.76 -5.31
C SER A 249 -14.06 -13.48 -6.14
N VAL A 250 -13.12 -12.61 -5.78
CA VAL A 250 -12.81 -11.37 -6.54
C VAL A 250 -12.35 -11.70 -7.94
N GLY A 251 -11.46 -12.68 -8.11
CA GLY A 251 -10.96 -13.14 -9.40
C GLY A 251 -12.08 -13.62 -10.33
N ALA A 252 -12.97 -14.46 -9.82
CA ALA A 252 -14.13 -14.95 -10.61
C ALA A 252 -15.03 -13.80 -11.09
N LYS A 253 -15.24 -12.78 -10.25
CA LYS A 253 -16.03 -11.59 -10.60
C LYS A 253 -15.29 -10.71 -11.63
N LEU A 254 -13.97 -10.54 -11.50
CA LEU A 254 -13.14 -9.81 -12.47
C LEU A 254 -13.16 -10.50 -13.84
N VAL A 255 -13.01 -11.82 -13.88
CA VAL A 255 -13.09 -12.62 -15.13
C VAL A 255 -14.46 -12.46 -15.79
N ARG A 256 -15.53 -12.47 -15.00
CA ARG A 256 -16.89 -12.24 -15.52
C ARG A 256 -17.06 -10.83 -16.06
N ALA A 257 -16.61 -9.83 -15.30
CA ALA A 257 -16.68 -8.42 -15.72
C ALA A 257 -15.86 -8.18 -16.99
N GLU A 258 -14.67 -8.77 -17.09
CA GLU A 258 -13.82 -8.66 -18.28
C GLU A 258 -14.47 -9.27 -19.52
N ARG A 259 -15.12 -10.44 -19.39
CA ARG A 259 -15.87 -11.05 -20.51
C ARG A 259 -17.03 -10.17 -20.98
N MET A 260 -17.69 -9.45 -20.09
CA MET A 260 -18.83 -8.60 -20.42
C MET A 260 -18.45 -7.22 -20.92
N LEU A 261 -17.40 -6.64 -20.35
CA LEU A 261 -17.02 -5.23 -20.48
C LEU A 261 -15.58 -5.02 -20.97
N GLY A 262 -14.86 -6.07 -21.33
CA GLY A 262 -13.45 -5.99 -21.73
C GLY A 262 -13.19 -5.07 -22.93
N TRP A 263 -14.18 -4.89 -23.80
CA TRP A 263 -14.12 -3.96 -24.92
C TRP A 263 -14.04 -2.48 -24.47
N ILE A 264 -14.46 -2.16 -23.23
CA ILE A 264 -14.34 -0.82 -22.63
C ILE A 264 -12.97 -0.62 -21.96
N ALA A 265 -12.27 -1.70 -21.62
CA ALA A 265 -11.01 -1.63 -20.88
C ALA A 265 -9.98 -0.65 -21.47
N PRO A 266 -9.75 -0.57 -22.80
CA PRO A 266 -8.84 0.41 -23.39
C PRO A 266 -9.25 1.88 -23.11
N HIS A 267 -10.52 2.14 -22.86
CA HIS A 267 -11.06 3.47 -22.59
C HIS A 267 -11.02 3.87 -21.10
N LEU A 268 -10.68 2.95 -20.20
CA LEU A 268 -10.55 3.19 -18.76
C LEU A 268 -9.14 3.67 -18.36
N GLY A 269 -8.40 4.27 -19.29
CA GLY A 269 -7.05 4.76 -19.05
C GLY A 269 -6.09 3.62 -18.71
N ARG A 270 -5.13 3.87 -17.80
CA ARG A 270 -4.10 2.87 -17.42
C ARG A 270 -4.63 1.71 -16.58
N ASP A 271 -5.76 1.86 -15.94
CA ASP A 271 -6.31 0.85 -15.04
C ASP A 271 -7.06 -0.25 -15.79
N GLY A 272 -7.66 0.05 -16.94
CA GLY A 272 -8.36 -0.92 -17.76
C GLY A 272 -7.48 -2.10 -18.23
N PRO A 273 -6.37 -1.85 -18.92
CA PRO A 273 -5.43 -2.90 -19.31
C PRO A 273 -4.87 -3.70 -18.12
N ALA A 274 -4.60 -3.03 -16.98
CA ALA A 274 -4.14 -3.67 -15.76
C ALA A 274 -5.19 -4.64 -15.18
N LEU A 275 -6.46 -4.23 -15.13
CA LEU A 275 -7.56 -5.09 -14.70
C LEU A 275 -7.75 -6.30 -15.63
N SER A 276 -7.63 -6.10 -16.96
CA SER A 276 -7.68 -7.20 -17.93
C SER A 276 -6.51 -8.19 -17.76
N ALA A 277 -5.30 -7.70 -17.46
CA ALA A 277 -4.14 -8.56 -17.18
C ALA A 277 -4.38 -9.42 -15.93
N ILE A 278 -4.94 -8.85 -14.86
CA ILE A 278 -5.28 -9.59 -13.64
C ILE A 278 -6.40 -10.60 -13.90
N ALA A 279 -7.44 -10.22 -14.65
CA ALA A 279 -8.52 -11.14 -14.98
C ALA A 279 -8.02 -12.34 -15.80
N ARG A 280 -7.07 -12.12 -16.72
CA ARG A 280 -6.39 -13.22 -17.45
C ARG A 280 -5.62 -14.13 -16.52
N ALA A 281 -4.80 -13.56 -15.62
CA ALA A 281 -4.03 -14.35 -14.66
C ALA A 281 -4.94 -15.23 -13.79
N PHE A 282 -6.08 -14.70 -13.31
CA PHE A 282 -7.07 -15.51 -12.57
C PHE A 282 -7.77 -16.57 -13.42
N ARG A 283 -7.82 -16.41 -14.73
CA ARG A 283 -8.42 -17.43 -15.63
C ARG A 283 -7.52 -18.62 -15.85
N GLU A 284 -6.21 -18.41 -15.76
CA GLU A 284 -5.17 -19.40 -15.95
C GLU A 284 -4.86 -20.21 -14.68
N GLN A 285 -5.43 -19.80 -13.53
CA GLN A 285 -5.40 -20.50 -12.23
C GLN A 285 -6.54 -21.54 -12.13
#